data_cf175ba57c1eeaceafd9f8c519812a15
#
_entry.id   cf175ba57c1eeaceafd9f8c519812a15
#
_cell.length_a   1.000
_cell.length_b   1.000
_cell.length_c   1.000
_cell.angle_alpha   90.00
_cell.angle_beta   90.00
_cell.angle_gamma   90.00
#
_symmetry.space_group_name_H-M   'P 1'
#
loop_
_entity.id
_entity.type
_entity.pdbx_description
1 polymer ?
#
loop_
_entity_poly.entity_id
_entity_poly.type
_entity_poly.pdbx_seq_one_letter_code
_entity_poly.pdbx_strand_id
1 'polypeptide(L)'
;MLSTLPDLHRNFAEQLKLKFQSDSRIHSLLAGGSIIHGGFDKYSDLDFVVVVDPLHYDEIMAQRREFAGTLGHLLNAFTGEHVGEPRLLICLYGPELLHVDLKFVTLDMLTQRVEEPAVLFTRDNLALERQLAKFRAHWPDMTPEWFESRAWIWLHYAVVKLGRGELFEAIGMLSFFREQVLGPMLYRRANLPQRGVRRIELLNIDPDGLLTSTLATHDRDSVSMAIRMAADAYINLRADALPENIADDVARRAILAMLKEYSDRG
;
A
#
# COMPACT_ATOMS: atom_id res chain seq x y z
N MET A 1 -15.40 17.89 -5.94
CA MET A 1 -14.28 16.95 -5.77
C MET A 1 -13.01 17.47 -6.46
N LEU A 2 -12.91 17.55 -7.79
CA LEU A 2 -11.67 18.05 -8.45
C LEU A 2 -11.30 19.48 -8.04
N SER A 3 -12.26 20.34 -7.71
CA SER A 3 -12.03 21.72 -7.28
C SER A 3 -11.22 21.89 -5.99
N THR A 4 -11.06 20.83 -5.19
CA THR A 4 -10.26 20.86 -3.96
C THR A 4 -8.82 20.43 -4.16
N LEU A 5 -8.47 19.96 -5.36
CA LEU A 5 -7.10 19.56 -5.70
C LEU A 5 -6.20 20.78 -5.95
N PRO A 6 -4.89 20.67 -5.68
CA PRO A 6 -3.91 21.64 -6.16
C PRO A 6 -3.99 21.82 -7.68
N ASP A 7 -3.68 23.02 -8.17
CA ASP A 7 -3.90 23.41 -9.57
C ASP A 7 -3.28 22.44 -10.58
N LEU A 8 -2.05 21.99 -10.35
CA LEU A 8 -1.38 21.02 -11.23
C LEU A 8 -2.19 19.72 -11.37
N HIS A 9 -2.58 19.13 -10.25
CA HIS A 9 -3.34 17.88 -10.20
C HIS A 9 -4.73 18.04 -10.81
N ARG A 10 -5.41 19.13 -10.49
CA ARG A 10 -6.73 19.45 -11.04
C ARG A 10 -6.67 19.58 -12.55
N ASN A 11 -5.74 20.39 -13.06
CA ASN A 11 -5.59 20.62 -14.49
C ASN A 11 -5.31 19.32 -15.25
N PHE A 12 -4.44 18.47 -14.71
CA PHE A 12 -4.16 17.18 -15.31
C PHE A 12 -5.41 16.27 -15.32
N ALA A 13 -6.11 16.15 -14.19
CA ALA A 13 -7.33 15.33 -14.08
C ALA A 13 -8.45 15.81 -15.03
N GLU A 14 -8.61 17.13 -15.18
CA GLU A 14 -9.59 17.71 -16.12
C GLU A 14 -9.21 17.44 -17.58
N GLN A 15 -7.95 17.61 -17.96
CA GLN A 15 -7.46 17.29 -19.30
C GLN A 15 -7.61 15.81 -19.62
N LEU A 16 -7.26 14.93 -18.68
CA LEU A 16 -7.45 13.48 -18.78
C LEU A 16 -8.92 13.14 -19.01
N LYS A 17 -9.82 13.72 -18.22
CA LYS A 17 -11.26 13.53 -18.35
C LYS A 17 -11.75 13.94 -19.74
N LEU A 18 -11.40 15.13 -20.22
CA LEU A 18 -11.80 15.63 -21.54
C LEU A 18 -11.31 14.71 -22.67
N LYS A 19 -10.05 14.27 -22.58
CA LYS A 19 -9.47 13.38 -23.56
C LYS A 19 -10.22 12.04 -23.60
N PHE A 20 -10.51 11.45 -22.46
CA PHE A 20 -11.23 10.17 -22.39
C PHE A 20 -12.69 10.29 -22.81
N GLN A 21 -13.32 11.45 -22.59
CA GLN A 21 -14.66 11.72 -23.11
C GLN A 21 -14.69 11.72 -24.64
N SER A 22 -13.60 12.16 -25.29
CA SER A 22 -13.50 12.20 -26.76
C SER A 22 -13.09 10.85 -27.39
N ASP A 23 -12.57 9.90 -26.62
CA ASP A 23 -12.16 8.57 -27.12
C ASP A 23 -13.27 7.55 -26.89
N SER A 24 -13.93 7.11 -27.96
CA SER A 24 -15.05 6.16 -27.89
C SER A 24 -14.68 4.77 -27.31
N ARG A 25 -13.40 4.42 -27.26
CA ARG A 25 -12.88 3.19 -26.69
C ARG A 25 -12.92 3.19 -25.14
N ILE A 26 -13.05 4.39 -24.52
CA ILE A 26 -13.10 4.55 -23.07
C ILE A 26 -14.55 4.64 -22.61
N HIS A 27 -14.96 3.71 -21.77
CA HIS A 27 -16.30 3.66 -21.19
C HIS A 27 -16.44 4.61 -19.99
N SER A 28 -15.47 4.59 -19.05
CA SER A 28 -15.53 5.42 -17.84
C SER A 28 -14.14 5.79 -17.35
N LEU A 29 -14.06 6.89 -16.60
CA LEU A 29 -12.92 7.30 -15.81
C LEU A 29 -13.33 7.42 -14.35
N LEU A 30 -12.67 6.64 -13.49
CA LEU A 30 -12.89 6.64 -12.06
C LEU A 30 -11.62 7.14 -11.36
N ALA A 31 -11.76 7.70 -10.16
CA ALA A 31 -10.63 8.11 -9.33
C ALA A 31 -10.68 7.41 -7.98
N GLY A 32 -9.50 7.15 -7.41
CA GLY A 32 -9.29 6.50 -6.13
C GLY A 32 -8.36 7.28 -5.21
N GLY A 33 -7.82 6.58 -4.21
CA GLY A 33 -6.75 7.08 -3.35
C GLY A 33 -7.08 8.37 -2.61
N SER A 34 -6.10 9.27 -2.53
CA SER A 34 -6.24 10.54 -1.79
C SER A 34 -7.34 11.46 -2.30
N ILE A 35 -7.77 11.30 -3.55
CA ILE A 35 -8.89 12.09 -4.13
C ILE A 35 -10.20 11.85 -3.36
N ILE A 36 -10.43 10.63 -2.90
CA ILE A 36 -11.67 10.25 -2.19
C ILE A 36 -11.54 10.32 -0.67
N HIS A 37 -10.35 10.06 -0.13
CA HIS A 37 -10.16 9.99 1.34
C HIS A 37 -9.91 11.34 2.00
N GLY A 38 -9.66 12.39 1.23
CA GLY A 38 -9.25 13.68 1.75
C GLY A 38 -7.76 13.72 2.12
N GLY A 39 -7.28 14.90 2.55
CA GLY A 39 -5.85 15.10 2.84
C GLY A 39 -4.96 15.07 1.61
N PHE A 40 -5.52 15.38 0.45
CA PHE A 40 -4.80 15.59 -0.80
C PHE A 40 -3.95 16.85 -0.71
N ASP A 41 -2.68 16.74 -1.05
CA ASP A 41 -1.72 17.84 -1.06
C ASP A 41 -0.87 17.85 -2.35
N LYS A 42 0.10 18.75 -2.41
CA LYS A 42 0.98 18.88 -3.60
C LYS A 42 1.92 17.69 -3.82
N TYR A 43 2.06 16.78 -2.87
CA TYR A 43 2.89 15.58 -2.94
C TYR A 43 2.07 14.32 -3.23
N SER A 44 0.75 14.47 -3.28
CA SER A 44 -0.14 13.35 -3.58
C SER A 44 0.00 12.91 -5.03
N ASP A 45 -0.12 11.60 -5.25
CA ASP A 45 -0.28 10.99 -6.57
C ASP A 45 -1.75 11.08 -7.04
N LEU A 46 -1.96 10.82 -8.31
CA LEU A 46 -3.28 10.73 -8.93
C LEU A 46 -3.56 9.27 -9.30
N ASP A 47 -4.54 8.67 -8.65
CA ASP A 47 -4.97 7.31 -8.89
C ASP A 47 -6.21 7.27 -9.78
N PHE A 48 -6.10 6.70 -10.98
CA PHE A 48 -7.23 6.56 -11.91
C PHE A 48 -7.47 5.11 -12.32
N VAL A 49 -8.75 4.77 -12.45
CA VAL A 49 -9.19 3.53 -13.11
C VAL A 49 -9.85 3.90 -14.44
N VAL A 50 -9.22 3.46 -15.50
CA VAL A 50 -9.65 3.67 -16.89
C VAL A 50 -10.46 2.45 -17.32
N VAL A 51 -11.77 2.60 -17.42
CA VAL A 51 -12.65 1.52 -17.89
C VAL A 51 -12.72 1.55 -19.40
N VAL A 52 -12.19 0.54 -20.04
CA VAL A 52 -12.07 0.39 -21.49
C VAL A 52 -13.22 -0.47 -22.02
N ASP A 53 -13.70 -0.16 -23.21
CA ASP A 53 -14.64 -1.03 -23.93
C ASP A 53 -13.96 -2.38 -24.19
N PRO A 54 -14.60 -3.53 -23.89
CA PRO A 54 -14.03 -4.86 -24.08
C PRO A 54 -13.48 -5.12 -25.51
N LEU A 55 -14.10 -4.52 -26.53
CA LEU A 55 -13.66 -4.68 -27.93
C LEU A 55 -12.29 -4.03 -28.20
N HIS A 56 -11.87 -3.09 -27.39
CA HIS A 56 -10.63 -2.33 -27.54
C HIS A 56 -9.63 -2.58 -26.41
N TYR A 57 -9.93 -3.49 -25.49
CA TYR A 57 -9.12 -3.67 -24.29
C TYR A 57 -7.69 -4.13 -24.62
N ASP A 58 -7.53 -5.16 -25.44
CA ASP A 58 -6.21 -5.69 -25.78
C ASP A 58 -5.38 -4.67 -26.58
N GLU A 59 -6.02 -3.90 -27.47
CA GLU A 59 -5.37 -2.81 -28.22
C GLU A 59 -4.84 -1.74 -27.26
N ILE A 60 -5.69 -1.24 -26.35
CA ILE A 60 -5.32 -0.21 -25.37
C ILE A 60 -4.22 -0.75 -24.44
N MET A 61 -4.33 -1.98 -23.98
CA MET A 61 -3.31 -2.60 -23.13
C MET A 61 -1.96 -2.70 -23.82
N ALA A 62 -1.92 -3.06 -25.08
CA ALA A 62 -0.68 -3.11 -25.85
C ALA A 62 -0.04 -1.72 -26.04
N GLN A 63 -0.86 -0.68 -26.19
CA GLN A 63 -0.44 0.69 -26.49
C GLN A 63 -0.50 1.64 -25.29
N ARG A 64 -0.73 1.12 -24.05
CA ARG A 64 -1.02 1.97 -22.87
C ARG A 64 0.06 3.00 -22.56
N ARG A 65 1.34 2.70 -22.85
CA ARG A 65 2.45 3.64 -22.68
C ARG A 65 2.40 4.78 -23.72
N GLU A 66 2.12 4.47 -24.97
CA GLU A 66 1.94 5.47 -26.04
C GLU A 66 0.72 6.32 -25.74
N PHE A 67 -0.35 5.68 -25.31
CA PHE A 67 -1.57 6.35 -24.87
C PHE A 67 -1.28 7.34 -23.72
N ALA A 68 -0.56 6.91 -22.68
CA ALA A 68 -0.14 7.80 -21.59
C ALA A 68 0.74 8.96 -22.08
N GLY A 69 1.62 8.73 -23.05
CA GLY A 69 2.44 9.78 -23.69
C GLY A 69 1.63 10.86 -24.36
N THR A 70 0.38 10.59 -24.74
CA THR A 70 -0.52 11.59 -25.33
C THR A 70 -1.21 12.50 -24.29
N LEU A 71 -1.10 12.22 -23.01
CA LEU A 71 -1.74 12.97 -21.92
C LEU A 71 -0.91 14.15 -21.43
N GLY A 72 0.38 14.19 -21.74
CA GLY A 72 1.29 15.23 -21.30
C GLY A 72 2.74 14.88 -21.58
N HIS A 73 3.67 15.62 -21.00
CA HIS A 73 5.10 15.35 -21.10
C HIS A 73 5.48 14.14 -20.23
N LEU A 74 5.27 12.93 -20.74
CA LEU A 74 5.62 11.70 -20.05
C LEU A 74 7.14 11.52 -19.97
N LEU A 75 7.70 11.59 -18.77
CA LEU A 75 9.13 11.39 -18.51
C LEU A 75 9.48 9.91 -18.45
N ASN A 76 8.67 9.13 -17.73
CA ASN A 76 8.83 7.69 -17.64
C ASN A 76 7.49 7.01 -17.31
N ALA A 77 7.39 5.71 -17.63
CA ALA A 77 6.31 4.86 -17.21
C ALA A 77 6.77 3.39 -17.15
N PHE A 78 6.20 2.63 -16.21
CA PHE A 78 6.39 1.18 -16.08
C PHE A 78 5.12 0.53 -15.52
N THR A 79 5.02 -0.77 -15.66
CA THR A 79 3.84 -1.54 -15.29
C THR A 79 3.92 -2.08 -13.86
N GLY A 80 2.77 -2.32 -13.24
CA GLY A 80 2.65 -2.62 -11.80
C GLY A 80 2.88 -4.09 -11.43
N GLU A 81 3.67 -4.88 -12.18
CA GLU A 81 3.94 -6.30 -11.88
C GLU A 81 4.54 -6.49 -10.48
N HIS A 82 5.38 -5.56 -10.04
CA HIS A 82 6.03 -5.62 -8.73
C HIS A 82 5.06 -5.52 -7.53
N VAL A 83 3.86 -4.99 -7.78
CA VAL A 83 2.75 -4.97 -6.80
C VAL A 83 1.63 -5.95 -7.15
N GLY A 84 1.87 -6.86 -8.10
CA GLY A 84 0.90 -7.87 -8.52
C GLY A 84 -0.26 -7.35 -9.38
N GLU A 85 -0.14 -6.12 -9.93
CA GLU A 85 -1.18 -5.49 -10.76
C GLU A 85 -0.65 -5.12 -12.16
N PRO A 86 -0.52 -6.07 -13.09
CA PRO A 86 0.04 -5.81 -14.43
C PRO A 86 -0.83 -4.88 -15.29
N ARG A 87 -2.08 -4.63 -14.90
CA ARG A 87 -2.99 -3.69 -15.58
C ARG A 87 -2.71 -2.22 -15.22
N LEU A 88 -1.92 -1.98 -14.17
CA LEU A 88 -1.50 -0.67 -13.73
C LEU A 88 -0.35 -0.18 -14.59
N LEU A 89 -0.40 1.07 -15.05
CA LEU A 89 0.70 1.82 -15.61
C LEU A 89 1.03 2.98 -14.67
N ILE A 90 2.20 2.95 -14.08
CA ILE A 90 2.73 3.95 -13.18
C ILE A 90 3.48 4.98 -14.01
N CYS A 91 3.06 6.25 -13.99
CA CYS A 91 3.55 7.30 -14.86
C CYS A 91 4.16 8.45 -14.06
N LEU A 92 5.22 9.03 -14.60
CA LEU A 92 5.81 10.28 -14.11
C LEU A 92 5.76 11.32 -15.22
N TYR A 93 5.04 12.44 -14.98
CA TYR A 93 4.91 13.54 -15.93
C TYR A 93 5.73 14.75 -15.49
N GLY A 94 6.37 15.39 -16.45
CA GLY A 94 7.17 16.59 -16.23
C GLY A 94 6.51 17.88 -16.72
N PRO A 95 7.16 19.03 -16.44
CA PRO A 95 8.40 19.16 -15.67
C PRO A 95 8.22 19.07 -14.14
N GLU A 96 7.00 19.13 -13.60
CA GLU A 96 6.67 19.25 -12.16
C GLU A 96 6.76 17.93 -11.40
N LEU A 97 7.11 16.83 -12.08
CA LEU A 97 7.22 15.47 -11.51
C LEU A 97 5.89 14.94 -10.93
N LEU A 98 4.81 15.10 -11.70
CA LEU A 98 3.51 14.58 -11.29
C LEU A 98 3.45 13.05 -11.46
N HIS A 99 3.20 12.35 -10.36
CA HIS A 99 2.98 10.90 -10.35
C HIS A 99 1.50 10.61 -10.66
N VAL A 100 1.26 9.73 -11.64
CA VAL A 100 -0.08 9.36 -12.07
C VAL A 100 -0.16 7.86 -12.30
N ASP A 101 -1.08 7.22 -11.62
CA ASP A 101 -1.37 5.80 -11.74
C ASP A 101 -2.61 5.59 -12.62
N LEU A 102 -2.44 4.86 -13.72
CA LEU A 102 -3.50 4.53 -14.68
C LEU A 102 -3.74 3.01 -14.67
N LYS A 103 -4.82 2.57 -14.03
CA LYS A 103 -5.22 1.16 -14.04
C LYS A 103 -6.27 0.92 -15.12
N PHE A 104 -5.91 0.11 -16.13
CA PHE A 104 -6.80 -0.21 -17.24
C PHE A 104 -7.59 -1.48 -16.96
N VAL A 105 -8.91 -1.42 -17.06
CA VAL A 105 -9.83 -2.53 -16.81
C VAL A 105 -11.01 -2.49 -17.78
N THR A 106 -11.72 -3.60 -17.94
CA THR A 106 -13.06 -3.60 -18.52
C THR A 106 -14.11 -3.45 -17.41
N LEU A 107 -15.36 -3.18 -17.78
CA LEU A 107 -16.43 -2.97 -16.80
C LEU A 107 -16.63 -4.20 -15.88
N ASP A 108 -16.57 -5.41 -16.42
CA ASP A 108 -16.69 -6.67 -15.68
C ASP A 108 -15.54 -6.95 -14.71
N MET A 109 -14.36 -6.37 -14.95
CA MET A 109 -13.20 -6.47 -14.05
C MET A 109 -13.33 -5.60 -12.78
N LEU A 110 -14.34 -4.73 -12.68
CA LEU A 110 -14.62 -3.93 -11.49
C LEU A 110 -15.32 -4.78 -10.39
N THR A 111 -14.71 -5.89 -10.01
CA THR A 111 -15.29 -6.84 -9.06
C THR A 111 -14.69 -6.72 -7.67
N GLN A 112 -13.36 -6.80 -7.56
CA GLN A 112 -12.65 -6.66 -6.29
C GLN A 112 -12.08 -5.25 -6.19
N ARG A 113 -12.50 -4.52 -5.17
CA ARG A 113 -12.01 -3.18 -4.90
C ARG A 113 -11.89 -2.93 -3.41
N VAL A 114 -10.89 -2.18 -3.03
CA VAL A 114 -10.60 -1.83 -1.63
C VAL A 114 -11.36 -0.60 -1.17
N GLU A 115 -11.88 0.20 -2.11
CA GLU A 115 -12.59 1.45 -1.86
C GLU A 115 -13.65 1.73 -2.93
N GLU A 116 -14.64 2.55 -2.61
CA GLU A 116 -15.63 3.00 -3.59
C GLU A 116 -15.02 4.14 -4.41
N PRO A 117 -14.90 3.97 -5.73
CA PRO A 117 -14.27 4.97 -6.57
C PRO A 117 -15.16 6.18 -6.80
N ALA A 118 -14.54 7.33 -7.00
CA ALA A 118 -15.23 8.52 -7.48
C ALA A 118 -15.41 8.47 -9.00
N VAL A 119 -16.62 8.65 -9.51
CA VAL A 119 -16.89 8.69 -10.94
C VAL A 119 -16.58 10.08 -11.47
N LEU A 120 -15.57 10.21 -12.32
CA LEU A 120 -15.25 11.48 -13.01
C LEU A 120 -15.98 11.60 -14.34
N PHE A 121 -16.21 10.49 -15.02
CA PHE A 121 -16.91 10.39 -16.29
C PHE A 121 -17.41 8.97 -16.51
N THR A 122 -18.57 8.81 -17.14
CA THR A 122 -19.08 7.51 -17.65
C THR A 122 -19.99 7.74 -18.85
N ARG A 123 -20.01 6.78 -19.79
CA ARG A 123 -20.92 6.79 -20.94
C ARG A 123 -22.26 6.12 -20.61
N ASP A 124 -22.25 5.14 -19.69
CA ASP A 124 -23.45 4.44 -19.23
C ASP A 124 -23.43 4.33 -17.71
N ASN A 125 -24.16 5.26 -17.07
CA ASN A 125 -24.26 5.32 -15.62
C ASN A 125 -24.94 4.08 -15.04
N LEU A 126 -25.98 3.59 -15.71
CA LEU A 126 -26.75 2.42 -15.22
C LEU A 126 -25.90 1.15 -15.27
N ALA A 127 -25.14 0.93 -16.33
CA ALA A 127 -24.23 -0.21 -16.44
C ALA A 127 -23.14 -0.15 -15.37
N LEU A 128 -22.53 1.02 -15.17
CA LEU A 128 -21.50 1.24 -14.14
C LEU A 128 -22.06 0.99 -12.73
N GLU A 129 -23.19 1.62 -12.38
CA GLU A 129 -23.83 1.44 -11.08
C GLU A 129 -24.20 -0.02 -10.81
N ARG A 130 -24.78 -0.73 -11.79
CA ARG A 130 -25.10 -2.15 -11.68
C ARG A 130 -23.85 -2.99 -11.44
N GLN A 131 -22.74 -2.67 -12.09
CA GLN A 131 -21.48 -3.40 -11.89
C GLN A 131 -20.88 -3.12 -10.52
N LEU A 132 -20.85 -1.87 -10.09
CA LEU A 132 -20.36 -1.51 -8.76
C LEU A 132 -21.20 -2.09 -7.64
N ALA A 133 -22.53 -2.22 -7.84
CA ALA A 133 -23.45 -2.80 -6.86
C ALA A 133 -23.29 -4.32 -6.66
N LYS A 134 -22.69 -5.06 -7.60
CA LYS A 134 -22.44 -6.50 -7.46
C LYS A 134 -21.46 -6.84 -6.33
N PHE A 135 -20.55 -5.96 -6.02
CA PHE A 135 -19.51 -6.18 -5.02
C PHE A 135 -19.33 -4.91 -4.18
N ARG A 136 -19.25 -5.07 -2.87
CA ARG A 136 -18.92 -3.96 -1.97
C ARG A 136 -17.41 -3.81 -1.86
N ALA A 137 -16.96 -2.59 -1.74
CA ALA A 137 -15.56 -2.32 -1.40
C ALA A 137 -15.24 -2.96 -0.04
N HIS A 138 -14.12 -3.64 0.02
CA HIS A 138 -13.64 -4.29 1.24
C HIS A 138 -12.15 -4.07 1.39
N TRP A 139 -11.76 -3.45 2.50
CA TRP A 139 -10.37 -3.30 2.86
C TRP A 139 -9.86 -4.63 3.46
N PRO A 140 -8.72 -5.18 2.98
CA PRO A 140 -8.21 -6.48 3.42
C PRO A 140 -7.47 -6.38 4.76
N ASP A 141 -8.20 -6.06 5.84
CA ASP A 141 -7.61 -6.02 7.19
C ASP A 141 -7.20 -7.42 7.65
N MET A 142 -5.99 -7.52 8.20
CA MET A 142 -5.45 -8.77 8.74
C MET A 142 -6.02 -9.04 10.13
N THR A 143 -6.27 -10.33 10.42
CA THR A 143 -6.80 -10.79 11.71
C THR A 143 -5.70 -10.98 12.75
N PRO A 144 -6.04 -11.04 14.06
CA PRO A 144 -5.07 -11.40 15.11
C PRO A 144 -4.32 -12.70 14.84
N GLU A 145 -5.02 -13.73 14.31
CA GLU A 145 -4.45 -15.04 13.96
C GLU A 145 -3.44 -14.92 12.81
N TRP A 146 -3.70 -14.04 11.86
CA TRP A 146 -2.78 -13.78 10.75
C TRP A 146 -1.45 -13.22 11.27
N PHE A 147 -1.49 -12.27 12.22
CA PHE A 147 -0.29 -11.72 12.85
C PHE A 147 0.44 -12.77 13.69
N GLU A 148 -0.28 -13.49 14.56
CA GLU A 148 0.33 -14.48 15.46
C GLU A 148 1.04 -15.60 14.69
N SER A 149 0.46 -16.07 13.59
CA SER A 149 1.05 -17.14 12.78
C SER A 149 2.35 -16.73 12.05
N ARG A 150 2.67 -15.45 11.99
CA ARG A 150 3.81 -14.92 11.20
C ARG A 150 4.85 -14.19 12.03
N ALA A 151 4.41 -13.46 13.05
CA ALA A 151 5.28 -12.55 13.79
C ALA A 151 6.55 -13.22 14.31
N TRP A 152 6.42 -14.36 14.96
CA TRP A 152 7.56 -15.08 15.55
C TRP A 152 8.47 -15.66 14.49
N ILE A 153 7.94 -16.12 13.36
CA ILE A 153 8.75 -16.64 12.24
C ILE A 153 9.59 -15.53 11.63
N TRP A 154 9.01 -14.36 11.41
CA TRP A 154 9.73 -13.21 10.84
C TRP A 154 10.78 -12.62 11.81
N LEU A 155 10.45 -12.56 13.10
CA LEU A 155 11.45 -12.17 14.12
C LEU A 155 12.59 -13.18 14.20
N HIS A 156 12.30 -14.50 14.15
CA HIS A 156 13.33 -15.54 14.07
C HIS A 156 14.24 -15.32 12.85
N TYR A 157 13.66 -15.02 11.68
CA TYR A 157 14.44 -14.72 10.48
C TYR A 157 15.43 -13.56 10.73
N ALA A 158 14.96 -12.47 11.32
CA ALA A 158 15.84 -11.33 11.66
C ALA A 158 16.98 -11.73 12.61
N VAL A 159 16.70 -12.55 13.62
CA VAL A 159 17.73 -13.06 14.57
C VAL A 159 18.76 -13.93 13.85
N VAL A 160 18.35 -14.83 12.95
CA VAL A 160 19.25 -15.66 12.15
C VAL A 160 20.17 -14.81 11.29
N LYS A 161 19.62 -13.75 10.65
CA LYS A 161 20.39 -12.84 9.82
C LYS A 161 21.39 -12.03 10.64
N LEU A 162 21.00 -11.56 11.81
CA LEU A 162 21.92 -10.94 12.77
C LEU A 162 23.05 -11.92 13.15
N GLY A 163 22.72 -13.17 13.48
CA GLY A 163 23.70 -14.20 13.86
C GLY A 163 24.77 -14.44 12.77
N ARG A 164 24.38 -14.34 11.50
CA ARG A 164 25.29 -14.48 10.34
C ARG A 164 26.07 -13.20 10.01
N GLY A 165 25.77 -12.07 10.66
CA GLY A 165 26.33 -10.77 10.30
C GLY A 165 25.69 -10.16 9.03
N GLU A 166 24.58 -10.69 8.56
CA GLU A 166 23.83 -10.18 7.39
C GLU A 166 22.93 -9.02 7.82
N LEU A 167 23.55 -7.89 8.24
CA LEU A 167 22.85 -6.77 8.87
C LEU A 167 21.84 -6.08 7.94
N PHE A 168 22.14 -5.96 6.65
CA PHE A 168 21.21 -5.39 5.67
C PHE A 168 19.91 -6.21 5.60
N GLU A 169 20.00 -7.53 5.62
CA GLU A 169 18.85 -8.42 5.61
C GLU A 169 18.05 -8.34 6.92
N ALA A 170 18.73 -8.27 8.06
CA ALA A 170 18.07 -8.10 9.35
C ALA A 170 17.33 -6.75 9.44
N ILE A 171 17.93 -5.67 8.98
CA ILE A 171 17.30 -4.34 8.90
C ILE A 171 16.12 -4.35 7.90
N GLY A 172 16.29 -5.00 6.76
CA GLY A 172 15.23 -5.21 5.77
C GLY A 172 14.02 -5.94 6.37
N MET A 173 14.27 -7.02 7.14
CA MET A 173 13.21 -7.77 7.83
C MET A 173 12.51 -6.91 8.90
N LEU A 174 13.22 -6.08 9.65
CA LEU A 174 12.62 -5.13 10.58
C LEU A 174 11.73 -4.11 9.87
N SER A 175 12.14 -3.63 8.69
CA SER A 175 11.30 -2.76 7.86
C SER A 175 10.03 -3.47 7.41
N PHE A 176 10.17 -4.69 6.91
CA PHE A 176 9.04 -5.53 6.51
C PHE A 176 8.11 -5.83 7.69
N PHE A 177 8.66 -6.10 8.87
CA PHE A 177 7.88 -6.37 10.07
C PHE A 177 7.07 -5.14 10.54
N ARG A 178 7.64 -3.94 10.45
CA ARG A 178 6.88 -2.69 10.67
C ARG A 178 5.73 -2.56 9.69
N GLU A 179 5.98 -2.77 8.40
CA GLU A 179 5.00 -2.62 7.32
C GLU A 179 3.86 -3.65 7.43
N GLN A 180 4.20 -4.91 7.71
CA GLN A 180 3.24 -6.01 7.64
C GLN A 180 2.58 -6.36 8.98
N VAL A 181 3.20 -5.96 10.11
CA VAL A 181 2.71 -6.35 11.45
C VAL A 181 2.43 -5.14 12.32
N LEU A 182 3.45 -4.40 12.71
CA LEU A 182 3.30 -3.37 13.75
C LEU A 182 2.42 -2.20 13.30
N GLY A 183 2.62 -1.70 12.07
CA GLY A 183 1.82 -0.63 11.50
C GLY A 183 0.34 -1.01 11.38
N PRO A 184 -0.02 -2.14 10.73
CA PRO A 184 -1.40 -2.63 10.70
C PRO A 184 -2.04 -2.79 12.09
N MET A 185 -1.28 -3.28 13.08
CA MET A 185 -1.78 -3.40 14.45
C MET A 185 -2.01 -2.03 15.12
N LEU A 186 -1.20 -1.01 14.84
CA LEU A 186 -1.45 0.37 15.28
C LEU A 186 -2.72 0.94 14.65
N TYR A 187 -2.93 0.71 13.36
CA TYR A 187 -4.18 1.07 12.68
C TYR A 187 -5.40 0.42 13.34
N ARG A 188 -5.30 -0.88 13.65
CA ARG A 188 -6.36 -1.60 14.37
C ARG A 188 -6.62 -0.99 15.74
N ARG A 189 -5.57 -0.67 16.52
CA ARG A 189 -5.68 0.04 17.83
C ARG A 189 -6.44 1.36 17.70
N ALA A 190 -6.23 2.06 16.58
CA ALA A 190 -6.89 3.32 16.27
C ALA A 190 -8.30 3.17 15.65
N ASN A 191 -8.78 1.93 15.44
CA ASN A 191 -10.02 1.62 14.71
C ASN A 191 -10.05 2.19 13.30
N LEU A 192 -8.92 2.13 12.59
CA LEU A 192 -8.74 2.58 11.22
C LEU A 192 -8.38 1.38 10.31
N PRO A 193 -8.73 1.44 8.99
CA PRO A 193 -8.29 0.44 8.01
C PRO A 193 -6.77 0.31 7.98
N GLN A 194 -6.26 -0.92 8.00
CA GLN A 194 -4.83 -1.23 8.08
C GLN A 194 -4.11 -0.81 6.80
N ARG A 195 -3.14 0.11 6.89
CA ARG A 195 -2.42 0.67 5.74
C ARG A 195 -0.89 0.58 5.90
N GLY A 196 -0.39 -0.50 6.48
CA GLY A 196 1.04 -0.64 6.75
C GLY A 196 1.55 0.47 7.66
N VAL A 197 2.60 1.16 7.23
CA VAL A 197 3.17 2.31 7.97
C VAL A 197 2.79 3.67 7.36
N ARG A 198 1.87 3.69 6.37
CA ARG A 198 1.51 4.94 5.67
C ARG A 198 0.86 5.93 6.65
N ARG A 199 1.32 7.18 6.68
CA ARG A 199 0.74 8.32 7.40
C ARG A 199 0.61 8.12 8.92
N ILE A 200 1.34 7.19 9.53
CA ILE A 200 1.27 6.92 10.99
C ILE A 200 1.62 8.19 11.79
N GLU A 201 2.65 8.92 11.35
CA GLU A 201 3.08 10.17 11.96
C GLU A 201 1.99 11.25 11.82
N LEU A 202 1.39 11.38 10.65
CA LEU A 202 0.35 12.38 10.38
C LEU A 202 -0.94 12.10 11.15
N LEU A 203 -1.27 10.82 11.35
CA LEU A 203 -2.44 10.38 12.11
C LEU A 203 -2.18 10.34 13.60
N ASN A 204 -0.91 10.47 14.03
CA ASN A 204 -0.47 10.38 15.43
C ASN A 204 -1.00 9.12 16.14
N ILE A 205 -0.95 7.97 15.45
CA ILE A 205 -1.43 6.68 15.98
C ILE A 205 -0.34 5.83 16.65
N ASP A 206 0.89 6.33 16.70
CA ASP A 206 2.03 5.76 17.46
C ASP A 206 2.61 6.79 18.44
N PRO A 207 1.82 7.31 19.41
CA PRO A 207 2.28 8.34 20.33
C PRO A 207 3.41 7.85 21.25
N ASP A 208 3.51 6.54 21.49
CA ASP A 208 4.52 5.93 22.36
C ASP A 208 5.82 5.60 21.59
N GLY A 209 5.87 5.83 20.28
CA GLY A 209 7.05 5.61 19.45
C GLY A 209 7.45 4.14 19.32
N LEU A 210 6.48 3.22 19.32
CA LEU A 210 6.73 1.78 19.20
C LEU A 210 7.48 1.46 17.90
N LEU A 211 7.09 2.08 16.77
CA LEU A 211 7.78 1.86 15.50
C LEU A 211 9.18 2.48 15.50
N THR A 212 9.32 3.69 16.05
CA THR A 212 10.62 4.38 16.12
C THR A 212 11.64 3.57 16.93
N SER A 213 11.22 2.91 18.00
CA SER A 213 12.09 2.06 18.83
C SER A 213 12.65 0.85 18.07
N THR A 214 12.04 0.45 16.94
CA THR A 214 12.47 -0.67 16.10
C THR A 214 13.38 -0.25 14.94
N LEU A 215 13.75 1.01 14.85
CA LEU A 215 14.72 1.49 13.85
C LEU A 215 16.14 1.08 14.26
N ALA A 216 16.89 0.56 13.29
CA ALA A 216 18.28 0.14 13.49
C ALA A 216 19.22 0.85 12.55
N THR A 217 20.42 1.14 13.03
CA THR A 217 21.59 1.48 12.21
C THR A 217 22.29 0.23 11.75
N HIS A 218 23.23 0.33 10.78
CA HIS A 218 24.04 -0.81 10.30
C HIS A 218 25.13 -1.16 11.33
N ASP A 219 24.66 -1.58 12.50
CA ASP A 219 25.46 -1.94 13.66
C ASP A 219 24.81 -3.13 14.37
N ARG A 220 25.63 -4.07 14.87
CA ARG A 220 25.15 -5.33 15.44
C ARG A 220 24.27 -5.12 16.68
N ASP A 221 24.73 -4.26 17.58
CA ASP A 221 24.02 -4.01 18.84
C ASP A 221 22.73 -3.25 18.59
N SER A 222 22.78 -2.29 17.66
CA SER A 222 21.59 -1.54 17.22
C SER A 222 20.53 -2.46 16.61
N VAL A 223 20.92 -3.40 15.72
CA VAL A 223 20.01 -4.37 15.13
C VAL A 223 19.45 -5.32 16.18
N SER A 224 20.30 -5.81 17.12
CA SER A 224 19.86 -6.67 18.22
C SER A 224 18.81 -5.99 19.10
N MET A 225 19.06 -4.71 19.48
CA MET A 225 18.11 -3.94 20.27
C MET A 225 16.81 -3.72 19.51
N ALA A 226 16.86 -3.37 18.22
CA ALA A 226 15.70 -3.15 17.39
C ALA A 226 14.81 -4.40 17.24
N ILE A 227 15.42 -5.59 17.12
CA ILE A 227 14.68 -6.88 17.11
C ILE A 227 13.96 -7.10 18.44
N ARG A 228 14.62 -6.80 19.57
CA ARG A 228 14.00 -6.90 20.91
C ARG A 228 12.80 -5.95 21.02
N MET A 229 12.99 -4.68 20.63
CA MET A 229 11.93 -3.68 20.64
C MET A 229 10.76 -4.07 19.73
N ALA A 230 11.03 -4.68 18.58
CA ALA A 230 9.97 -5.19 17.68
C ALA A 230 9.17 -6.34 18.33
N ALA A 231 9.83 -7.24 19.06
CA ALA A 231 9.14 -8.29 19.80
C ALA A 231 8.28 -7.72 20.94
N ASP A 232 8.79 -6.75 21.68
CA ASP A 232 8.05 -6.11 22.78
C ASP A 232 6.88 -5.28 22.26
N ALA A 233 7.06 -4.53 21.15
CA ALA A 233 6.00 -3.80 20.48
C ALA A 233 4.89 -4.74 19.99
N TYR A 234 5.27 -5.88 19.38
CA TYR A 234 4.30 -6.89 18.98
C TYR A 234 3.47 -7.40 20.16
N ILE A 235 4.09 -7.75 21.28
CA ILE A 235 3.39 -8.22 22.49
C ILE A 235 2.45 -7.13 23.03
N ASN A 236 2.90 -5.88 23.05
CA ASN A 236 2.09 -4.74 23.48
C ASN A 236 0.82 -4.61 22.62
N LEU A 237 0.99 -4.59 21.28
CA LEU A 237 -0.12 -4.44 20.34
C LEU A 237 -1.03 -5.67 20.25
N ARG A 238 -0.49 -6.88 20.48
CA ARG A 238 -1.26 -8.13 20.53
C ARG A 238 -2.30 -8.11 21.66
N ALA A 239 -1.99 -7.45 22.76
CA ALA A 239 -2.88 -7.37 23.91
C ALA A 239 -4.22 -6.68 23.62
N ASP A 240 -4.30 -5.84 22.58
CA ASP A 240 -5.55 -5.16 22.19
C ASP A 240 -6.59 -6.11 21.58
N ALA A 241 -6.14 -7.18 20.93
CA ALA A 241 -6.99 -8.24 20.37
C ALA A 241 -6.19 -9.55 20.34
N LEU A 242 -6.46 -10.41 21.27
CA LEU A 242 -5.79 -11.70 21.39
C LEU A 242 -6.28 -12.65 20.29
N PRO A 243 -5.35 -13.40 19.63
CA PRO A 243 -5.74 -14.49 18.76
C PRO A 243 -6.36 -15.63 19.57
N GLU A 244 -7.24 -16.43 18.92
CA GLU A 244 -7.84 -17.60 19.59
C GLU A 244 -6.78 -18.61 20.07
N ASN A 245 -5.74 -18.81 19.27
CA ASN A 245 -4.62 -19.69 19.60
C ASN A 245 -3.35 -18.84 19.69
N ILE A 246 -2.91 -18.56 20.88
CA ILE A 246 -1.62 -17.94 21.13
C ILE A 246 -0.56 -18.98 20.87
N ALA A 247 0.33 -18.74 19.89
CA ALA A 247 1.53 -19.55 19.71
C ALA A 247 2.30 -19.53 21.04
N ASP A 248 2.58 -20.72 21.54
CA ASP A 248 3.15 -20.93 22.88
C ASP A 248 4.28 -19.92 23.17
N ASP A 249 4.33 -19.41 24.38
CA ASP A 249 5.48 -18.65 24.91
C ASP A 249 6.85 -19.31 24.67
N VAL A 250 6.85 -20.56 24.25
CA VAL A 250 8.05 -21.34 23.85
C VAL A 250 8.76 -20.68 22.66
N ALA A 251 8.03 -20.32 21.59
CA ALA A 251 8.65 -19.67 20.42
C ALA A 251 9.26 -18.33 20.79
N ARG A 252 8.52 -17.51 21.54
CA ARG A 252 9.02 -16.23 22.06
C ARG A 252 10.30 -16.40 22.89
N ARG A 253 10.27 -17.27 23.88
CA ARG A 253 11.43 -17.52 24.77
C ARG A 253 12.63 -18.03 24.00
N ALA A 254 12.44 -18.95 23.08
CA ALA A 254 13.53 -19.50 22.26
C ALA A 254 14.16 -18.43 21.36
N ILE A 255 13.37 -17.58 20.71
CA ILE A 255 13.86 -16.49 19.85
C ILE A 255 14.62 -15.45 20.66
N LEU A 256 14.09 -15.01 21.81
CA LEU A 256 14.77 -14.06 22.67
C LEU A 256 16.06 -14.62 23.31
N ALA A 257 16.09 -15.92 23.63
CA ALA A 257 17.31 -16.59 24.09
C ALA A 257 18.37 -16.66 22.98
N MET A 258 17.97 -17.00 21.76
CA MET A 258 18.85 -17.03 20.59
C MET A 258 19.38 -15.61 20.26
N LEU A 259 18.54 -14.59 20.35
CA LEU A 259 18.95 -13.19 20.17
C LEU A 259 20.04 -12.79 21.19
N LYS A 260 19.84 -13.14 22.47
CA LYS A 260 20.82 -12.88 23.52
C LYS A 260 22.16 -13.55 23.22
N GLU A 261 22.14 -14.86 22.87
CA GLU A 261 23.33 -15.61 22.53
C GLU A 261 24.12 -14.97 21.38
N TYR A 262 23.44 -14.45 20.36
CA TYR A 262 24.10 -13.83 19.20
C TYR A 262 24.58 -12.40 19.47
N SER A 263 23.94 -11.67 20.40
CA SER A 263 24.43 -10.37 20.86
C SER A 263 25.73 -10.50 21.68
N ASP A 264 25.83 -11.54 22.49
CA ASP A 264 27.00 -11.77 23.39
C ASP A 264 28.24 -12.32 22.63
N ARG A 265 28.12 -12.68 21.36
CA ARG A 265 29.23 -13.20 20.52
C ARG A 265 29.96 -12.11 19.70
N GLY A 266 29.59 -10.87 19.79
CA GLY A 266 30.22 -9.71 19.13
C GLY A 266 31.12 -8.99 20.07
#